data_aacc698f7b7cf930548b20dcc253729f
#
_entry.id   aacc698f7b7cf930548b20dcc253729f
#
_cell.length_a   1.000
_cell.length_b   1.000
_cell.length_c   1.000
_cell.angle_alpha   90.00
_cell.angle_beta   90.00
_cell.angle_gamma   90.00
#
_symmetry.space_group_name_H-M   'P 1'
#
loop_
_entity.id
_entity.type
_entity.pdbx_description
1 polymer ?
#
loop_
_entity_poly.entity_id
_entity_poly.type
_entity_poly.pdbx_seq_one_letter_code
_entity_poly.pdbx_strand_id
1 'polypeptide(L)'
;MLYHSIATYFDIMCNLYSLTKGQAAIRDWFRARHDRTGNLPVLPGIFPDQLAPIVRTGADSERELVMARWGMPGPPQHGGAPVTNIRNVSSPHFCGWLAARNRCIVPATSFCEYEDTKPPRKTPIWFALAACRT
;
A
#
# COMPACT_ATOMS: atom_id res chain seq x y z
N MET A 1 -17.78 -9.86 32.10
CA MET A 1 -17.83 -9.62 30.66
C MET A 1 -16.42 -9.27 30.20
N LEU A 2 -15.67 -10.29 29.83
CA LEU A 2 -14.24 -10.19 29.53
C LEU A 2 -14.06 -9.98 28.04
N TYR A 3 -13.84 -8.75 27.61
CA TYR A 3 -13.26 -8.49 26.30
C TYR A 3 -11.78 -8.83 26.36
N HIS A 4 -11.44 -10.07 26.05
CA HIS A 4 -10.07 -10.42 25.73
C HIS A 4 -9.74 -9.87 24.36
N SER A 5 -8.91 -8.86 24.37
CA SER A 5 -8.17 -8.30 23.26
C SER A 5 -7.45 -9.42 22.50
N ILE A 6 -7.99 -9.80 21.35
CA ILE A 6 -7.24 -10.57 20.34
C ILE A 6 -6.44 -9.54 19.51
N ALA A 7 -5.56 -8.83 20.19
CA ALA A 7 -4.55 -7.98 19.58
C ALA A 7 -3.18 -8.60 19.84
N THR A 8 -3.01 -9.85 19.43
CA THR A 8 -1.73 -10.53 19.59
C THR A 8 -1.31 -11.11 18.25
N TYR A 9 -0.27 -10.49 17.67
CA TYR A 9 0.64 -11.07 16.71
C TYR A 9 0.11 -11.38 15.29
N PHE A 10 -0.30 -10.36 14.59
CA PHE A 10 0.04 -10.32 13.16
C PHE A 10 0.94 -9.10 12.93
N ASP A 11 2.22 -9.32 12.94
CA ASP A 11 3.19 -8.43 12.29
C ASP A 11 2.94 -8.51 10.77
N ILE A 12 1.76 -8.08 10.35
CA ILE A 12 1.38 -8.01 8.95
C ILE A 12 2.19 -6.86 8.37
N MET A 13 3.36 -7.19 7.87
CA MET A 13 4.20 -6.27 7.12
C MET A 13 4.00 -6.58 5.64
N CYS A 14 3.02 -5.92 5.03
CA CYS A 14 2.83 -6.00 3.59
C CYS A 14 4.07 -5.45 2.88
N ASN A 15 4.88 -6.34 2.31
CA ASN A 15 6.12 -6.00 1.62
C ASN A 15 6.06 -6.33 0.13
N LEU A 16 4.93 -6.82 -0.36
CA LEU A 16 4.74 -7.21 -1.74
C LEU A 16 3.25 -7.20 -2.10
N TYR A 17 2.91 -6.53 -3.17
CA TYR A 17 1.57 -6.64 -3.75
C TYR A 17 1.63 -6.64 -5.27
N SER A 18 0.52 -6.94 -5.91
CA SER A 18 0.39 -7.06 -7.36
C SER A 18 -0.74 -6.18 -7.86
N LEU A 19 -0.56 -5.60 -9.04
CA LEU A 19 -1.56 -4.84 -9.76
C LEU A 19 -1.57 -5.29 -11.22
N THR A 20 -2.42 -6.26 -11.53
CA THR A 20 -2.51 -6.88 -12.85
C THR A 20 -3.67 -6.36 -13.70
N LYS A 21 -4.46 -5.43 -13.18
CA LYS A 21 -5.52 -4.77 -13.95
C LYS A 21 -4.95 -3.65 -14.82
N GLY A 22 -5.53 -3.50 -16.00
CA GLY A 22 -5.17 -2.43 -16.92
C GLY A 22 -5.52 -1.04 -16.39
N GLN A 23 -4.78 -0.04 -16.86
CA GLN A 23 -4.89 1.37 -16.44
C GLN A 23 -6.33 1.92 -16.52
N ALA A 24 -7.06 1.62 -17.60
CA ALA A 24 -8.44 2.05 -17.76
C ALA A 24 -9.35 1.49 -16.65
N ALA A 25 -9.23 0.21 -16.33
CA ALA A 25 -10.01 -0.43 -15.27
C ALA A 25 -9.70 0.19 -13.89
N ILE A 26 -8.46 0.57 -13.62
CA ILE A 26 -8.08 1.23 -12.37
C ILE A 26 -8.73 2.62 -12.28
N ARG A 27 -8.66 3.38 -13.36
CA ARG A 27 -9.32 4.70 -13.44
C ARG A 27 -10.82 4.61 -13.17
N ASP A 28 -11.49 3.66 -13.79
CA ASP A 28 -12.94 3.45 -13.65
C ASP A 28 -13.30 3.02 -12.22
N TRP A 29 -12.59 2.06 -11.65
CA TRP A 29 -12.84 1.57 -10.29
C TRP A 29 -12.77 2.66 -9.24
N PHE A 30 -11.76 3.50 -9.34
CA PHE A 30 -11.52 4.55 -8.36
C PHE A 30 -12.08 5.91 -8.78
N ARG A 31 -12.75 5.99 -9.94
CA ARG A 31 -13.29 7.24 -10.52
C ARG A 31 -12.24 8.32 -10.54
N ALA A 32 -11.04 7.98 -11.00
CA ALA A 32 -9.94 8.93 -11.13
C ALA A 32 -10.18 9.79 -12.36
N ARG A 33 -10.45 11.09 -12.14
CA ARG A 33 -10.71 12.06 -13.22
C ARG A 33 -9.45 12.41 -13.98
N HIS A 34 -8.34 12.48 -13.27
CA HIS A 34 -7.03 12.78 -13.85
C HIS A 34 -6.14 11.55 -13.80
N ASP A 35 -5.40 11.34 -14.86
CA ASP A 35 -4.41 10.28 -14.97
C ASP A 35 -3.06 10.89 -15.38
N ARG A 36 -2.10 10.80 -14.48
CA ARG A 36 -0.73 11.33 -14.63
C ARG A 36 0.32 10.23 -14.61
N THR A 37 -0.09 8.96 -14.78
CA THR A 37 0.82 7.82 -14.71
C THR A 37 1.57 7.55 -16.02
N GLY A 38 1.17 8.19 -17.12
CA GLY A 38 1.67 7.87 -18.43
C GLY A 38 1.16 6.51 -18.91
N ASN A 39 2.01 5.74 -19.57
CA ASN A 39 1.67 4.38 -20.00
C ASN A 39 1.97 3.39 -18.85
N LEU A 40 0.94 2.99 -18.13
CA LEU A 40 1.07 2.11 -16.97
C LEU A 40 1.09 0.63 -17.41
N PRO A 41 2.22 -0.08 -17.25
CA PRO A 41 2.29 -1.50 -17.52
C PRO A 41 1.58 -2.32 -16.43
N VAL A 42 1.36 -3.60 -16.70
CA VAL A 42 0.99 -4.57 -15.67
C VAL A 42 2.14 -4.71 -14.68
N LEU A 43 1.81 -4.68 -13.39
CA LEU A 43 2.77 -4.72 -12.28
C LEU A 43 2.54 -6.00 -11.46
N PRO A 44 3.14 -7.13 -11.85
CA PRO A 44 2.91 -8.43 -11.17
C PRO A 44 3.54 -8.51 -9.78
N GLY A 45 4.50 -7.65 -9.49
CA GLY A 45 5.14 -7.56 -8.18
C GLY A 45 5.63 -6.15 -7.93
N ILE A 46 5.16 -5.54 -6.84
CA ILE A 46 5.53 -4.21 -6.40
C ILE A 46 6.12 -4.34 -4.99
N PHE A 47 7.35 -3.89 -4.84
CA PHE A 47 8.12 -3.95 -3.60
C PHE A 47 8.30 -2.56 -2.98
N PRO A 48 8.67 -2.48 -1.69
CA PRO A 48 9.09 -1.24 -1.07
C PRO A 48 10.14 -0.50 -1.90
N ASP A 49 10.10 0.81 -1.84
CA ASP A 49 10.98 1.73 -2.58
C ASP A 49 10.76 1.78 -4.10
N GLN A 50 9.84 1.02 -4.65
CA GLN A 50 9.46 1.10 -6.06
C GLN A 50 8.39 2.16 -6.31
N LEU A 51 8.37 2.69 -7.54
CA LEU A 51 7.28 3.52 -8.03
C LEU A 51 6.07 2.67 -8.37
N ALA A 52 4.91 3.08 -7.86
CA ALA A 52 3.64 2.41 -8.11
C ALA A 52 2.50 3.42 -8.20
N PRO A 53 1.39 3.09 -8.90
CA PRO A 53 0.26 3.99 -9.01
C PRO A 53 -0.50 4.05 -7.66
N ILE A 54 -0.91 5.26 -7.32
CA ILE A 54 -1.82 5.54 -6.21
C ILE A 54 -2.95 6.45 -6.70
N VAL A 55 -4.07 6.40 -6.00
CA VAL A 55 -5.17 7.35 -6.19
C VAL A 55 -5.22 8.28 -4.99
N ARG A 56 -5.13 9.57 -5.23
CA ARG A 56 -5.23 10.60 -4.20
C ARG A 56 -6.21 11.70 -4.60
N THR A 57 -6.53 12.58 -3.69
CA THR A 57 -7.28 13.79 -3.98
C THR A 57 -6.32 14.86 -4.51
N GLY A 58 -6.57 15.39 -5.69
CA GLY A 58 -5.83 16.48 -6.31
C GLY A 58 -6.17 17.84 -5.70
N ALA A 59 -5.49 18.88 -6.18
CA ALA A 59 -5.70 20.27 -5.72
C ALA A 59 -7.12 20.81 -6.04
N ASP A 60 -7.76 20.28 -7.05
CA ASP A 60 -9.13 20.58 -7.47
C ASP A 60 -10.21 19.75 -6.75
N SER A 61 -9.81 19.01 -5.71
CA SER A 61 -10.67 18.07 -4.97
C SER A 61 -11.14 16.85 -5.77
N GLU A 62 -10.68 16.68 -6.99
CA GLU A 62 -10.95 15.50 -7.81
C GLU A 62 -9.93 14.39 -7.54
N ARG A 63 -10.31 13.16 -7.84
CA ARG A 63 -9.39 12.02 -7.74
C ARG A 63 -8.42 12.00 -8.91
N GLU A 64 -7.15 11.83 -8.61
CA GLU A 64 -6.11 11.66 -9.60
C GLU A 64 -5.33 10.37 -9.38
N LEU A 65 -5.00 9.70 -10.49
CA LEU A 65 -4.10 8.55 -10.53
C LEU A 65 -2.69 9.07 -10.82
N VAL A 66 -1.76 8.82 -9.91
CA VAL A 66 -0.37 9.31 -9.99
C VAL A 66 0.60 8.23 -9.58
N MET A 67 1.86 8.34 -9.99
CA MET A 67 2.94 7.47 -9.51
C MET A 67 3.50 8.01 -8.19
N ALA A 68 3.69 7.12 -7.22
CA ALA A 68 4.34 7.43 -5.96
C ALA A 68 5.33 6.33 -5.58
N ARG A 69 6.37 6.69 -4.84
CA ARG A 69 7.33 5.74 -4.28
C ARG A 69 6.73 5.12 -3.03
N TRP A 70 6.76 3.78 -2.94
CA TRP A 70 6.24 3.08 -1.77
C TRP A 70 7.20 3.17 -0.59
N GLY A 71 6.75 3.77 0.48
CA GLY A 71 7.45 3.96 1.73
C GLY A 71 7.57 5.44 2.11
N MET A 72 7.39 5.72 3.38
CA MET A 72 7.63 7.06 3.94
C MET A 72 9.12 7.26 4.15
N PRO A 73 9.66 8.48 3.98
CA PRO A 73 11.05 8.75 4.32
C PRO A 73 11.34 8.36 5.76
N GLY A 74 12.31 7.50 5.96
CA GLY A 74 12.75 7.09 7.29
C GLY A 74 13.46 8.22 8.02
N PRO A 75 13.54 8.18 9.37
CA PRO A 75 14.30 9.15 10.12
C PRO A 75 15.78 9.11 9.73
N PRO A 76 16.43 10.26 9.45
CA PRO A 76 17.80 10.31 8.97
C PRO A 76 18.82 9.59 9.88
N GLN A 77 18.59 9.64 11.19
CA GLN A 77 19.44 8.96 12.19
C GLN A 77 19.43 7.42 12.06
N HIS A 78 18.47 6.86 11.32
CA HIS A 78 18.37 5.42 11.06
C HIS A 78 18.68 5.04 9.61
N GLY A 79 19.48 5.87 8.93
CA GLY A 79 19.93 5.62 7.56
C GLY A 79 18.94 5.99 6.46
N GLY A 80 17.77 6.55 6.80
CA GLY A 80 16.82 7.10 5.83
C GLY A 80 16.11 6.07 4.93
N ALA A 81 16.24 4.77 5.22
CA ALA A 81 15.55 3.73 4.47
C ALA A 81 14.02 3.94 4.51
N PRO A 82 13.29 3.64 3.41
CA PRO A 82 11.85 3.83 3.38
C PRO A 82 11.14 2.97 4.42
N VAL A 83 10.22 3.61 5.16
CA VAL A 83 9.38 2.95 6.17
C VAL A 83 8.03 2.62 5.54
N THR A 84 7.73 1.33 5.42
CA THR A 84 6.49 0.84 4.82
C THR A 84 5.34 0.70 5.82
N ASN A 85 5.66 0.54 7.11
CA ASN A 85 4.68 0.37 8.17
C ASN A 85 5.03 1.26 9.36
N ILE A 86 4.19 2.25 9.64
CA ILE A 86 4.35 3.15 10.77
C ILE A 86 3.55 2.60 11.94
N ARG A 87 4.22 2.04 12.94
CA ARG A 87 3.58 1.51 14.16
C ARG A 87 3.33 2.61 15.19
N ASN A 88 4.30 3.51 15.36
CA ASN A 88 4.18 4.64 16.29
C ASN A 88 3.64 5.88 15.57
N VAL A 89 2.33 6.03 15.58
CA VAL A 89 1.63 7.18 14.98
C VAL A 89 1.82 8.48 15.77
N SER A 90 2.33 8.39 17.00
CA SER A 90 2.65 9.57 17.83
C SER A 90 4.06 10.09 17.60
N SER A 91 4.85 9.43 16.75
CA SER A 91 6.20 9.86 16.42
C SER A 91 6.19 11.25 15.78
N PRO A 92 6.96 12.22 16.32
CA PRO A 92 7.05 13.56 15.74
C PRO A 92 7.50 13.56 14.28
N HIS A 93 8.28 12.55 13.87
CA HIS A 93 8.74 12.40 12.49
C HIS A 93 7.59 12.12 11.52
N PHE A 94 6.60 11.31 11.93
CA PHE A 94 5.52 10.88 11.04
C PHE A 94 4.20 11.63 11.21
N CYS A 95 3.94 12.22 12.37
CA CYS A 95 2.63 12.79 12.70
C CYS A 95 2.14 13.84 11.68
N GLY A 96 3.03 14.62 11.08
CA GLY A 96 2.68 15.62 10.06
C GLY A 96 2.09 15.03 8.79
N TRP A 97 2.37 13.75 8.48
CA TRP A 97 1.87 13.08 7.27
C TRP A 97 0.58 12.30 7.47
N LEU A 98 0.12 12.13 8.73
CA LEU A 98 -1.06 11.32 9.04
C LEU A 98 -2.40 12.04 8.77
N ALA A 99 -2.37 13.31 8.44
CA ALA A 99 -3.57 14.08 8.13
C ALA A 99 -4.34 13.48 6.93
N ALA A 100 -5.67 13.60 6.96
CA ALA A 100 -6.54 13.02 5.93
C ALA A 100 -6.17 13.45 4.50
N ARG A 101 -5.72 14.69 4.31
CA ARG A 101 -5.28 15.23 3.01
C ARG A 101 -4.06 14.51 2.42
N ASN A 102 -3.28 13.81 3.26
CA ASN A 102 -2.09 13.08 2.84
C ASN A 102 -2.36 11.59 2.59
N ARG A 103 -3.62 11.15 2.73
CA ARG A 103 -4.01 9.75 2.50
C ARG A 103 -4.22 9.49 1.03
N CYS A 104 -3.92 8.26 0.63
CA CYS A 104 -4.17 7.77 -0.71
C CYS A 104 -4.78 6.36 -0.66
N ILE A 105 -5.30 5.94 -1.79
CA ILE A 105 -5.69 4.55 -2.04
C ILE A 105 -4.57 3.91 -2.85
N VAL A 106 -4.15 2.71 -2.46
CA VAL A 106 -3.21 1.89 -3.22
C VAL A 106 -4.02 0.83 -3.97
N PRO A 107 -4.15 0.92 -5.31
CA PRO A 107 -4.78 -0.11 -6.10
C PRO A 107 -3.98 -1.41 -6.03
N ALA A 108 -4.63 -2.51 -5.69
CA ALA A 108 -4.01 -3.83 -5.67
C ALA A 108 -4.99 -4.88 -6.18
N THR A 109 -4.49 -5.90 -6.90
CA THR A 109 -5.26 -7.09 -7.28
C THR A 109 -5.03 -8.25 -6.32
N SER A 110 -3.87 -8.28 -5.69
CA SER A 110 -3.52 -9.22 -4.64
C SER A 110 -2.38 -8.64 -3.79
N PHE A 111 -2.22 -9.14 -2.58
CA PHE A 111 -1.09 -8.83 -1.72
C PHE A 111 -0.51 -10.10 -1.12
N CYS A 112 0.75 -10.05 -0.75
CA CYS A 112 1.49 -11.17 -0.23
C CYS A 112 1.85 -10.92 1.24
N GLU A 113 1.61 -11.93 2.06
CA GLU A 113 2.14 -12.04 3.41
C GLU A 113 2.98 -13.30 3.52
N TYR A 114 3.93 -13.29 4.40
CA TYR A 114 4.77 -14.46 4.63
C TYR A 114 4.25 -15.25 5.81
N GLU A 115 4.24 -16.57 5.64
CA GLU A 115 3.90 -17.50 6.70
C GLU A 115 4.74 -17.25 7.97
N ASP A 116 4.11 -17.30 9.15
CA ASP A 116 4.80 -17.11 10.44
C ASP A 116 5.55 -18.38 10.87
N THR A 117 6.40 -18.87 9.97
CA THR A 117 7.28 -20.01 10.23
C THR A 117 8.70 -19.56 10.58
N LYS A 118 9.37 -20.36 11.43
CA LYS A 118 10.77 -20.09 11.77
C LYS A 118 11.70 -20.21 10.57
N PRO A 119 12.75 -19.37 10.48
CA PRO A 119 13.76 -19.47 9.43
C PRO A 119 14.27 -20.90 9.22
N PRO A 120 14.74 -21.31 7.99
CA PRO A 120 15.28 -20.43 6.98
C PRO A 120 14.35 -19.99 5.84
N ARG A 121 13.15 -20.53 5.73
CA ARG A 121 12.26 -20.19 4.60
C ARG A 121 10.88 -19.81 5.08
N LYS A 122 10.48 -18.57 4.80
CA LYS A 122 9.10 -18.13 4.93
C LYS A 122 8.41 -18.31 3.57
N THR A 123 7.32 -19.05 3.55
CA THR A 123 6.52 -19.27 2.35
C THR A 123 5.65 -18.04 2.08
N PRO A 124 5.66 -17.46 0.88
CA PRO A 124 4.77 -16.36 0.53
C PRO A 124 3.34 -16.88 0.33
N ILE A 125 2.39 -16.25 0.99
CA ILE A 125 0.95 -16.54 0.87
C ILE A 125 0.30 -15.34 0.20
N TRP A 126 -0.37 -15.56 -0.93
CA TRP A 126 -1.06 -14.53 -1.69
C TRP A 126 -2.54 -14.48 -1.37
N PHE A 127 -3.03 -13.28 -1.14
CA PHE A 127 -4.44 -12.99 -0.89
C PHE A 127 -4.99 -12.14 -2.03
N ALA A 128 -6.12 -12.55 -2.57
CA ALA A 128 -6.84 -11.81 -3.61
C ALA A 128 -8.35 -11.88 -3.32
N LEU A 129 -9.09 -10.89 -3.79
CA LEU A 129 -10.55 -10.98 -3.77
C LEU A 129 -10.99 -12.09 -4.73
N ALA A 130 -11.80 -13.01 -4.25
CA ALA A 130 -12.46 -13.97 -5.11
C ALA A 130 -13.39 -13.22 -6.06
N ALA A 131 -13.34 -13.56 -7.36
CA ALA A 131 -14.34 -13.07 -8.29
C ALA A 131 -15.72 -13.50 -7.78
N CYS A 132 -16.61 -12.52 -7.55
CA CYS A 132 -18.00 -12.82 -7.25
C CYS A 132 -18.54 -13.59 -8.47
N ARG A 133 -18.89 -14.85 -8.32
CA ARG A 133 -19.62 -15.59 -9.35
C ARG A 133 -21.03 -15.02 -9.36
N THR A 134 -21.31 -14.17 -10.32
CA THR A 134 -22.68 -13.75 -10.69
C THR A 134 -23.40 -14.91 -11.39
#